data_6f8efec09e5ed4cd6c0978fd2408d98e
#
_entry.id   6f8efec09e5ed4cd6c0978fd2408d98e
#
_cell.length_a   1.000
_cell.length_b   1.000
_cell.length_c   1.000
_cell.angle_alpha   90.00
_cell.angle_beta   90.00
_cell.angle_gamma   90.00
#
_symmetry.space_group_name_H-M   'P 1'
#
loop_
_entity.id
_entity.type
_entity.pdbx_description
1 polymer ?
#
loop_
_entity_poly.entity_id
_entity_poly.type
_entity_poly.pdbx_seq_one_letter_code
_entity_poly.pdbx_strand_id
1 'polypeptide(L)'
;MEKKQINLVCFMCEWNEGRSPHLEMSVELKLKQSNSKIKVISAGFSQADKVNPLRKAFLLGLGVSAAEIDAHYSTIFNEKHAQADLILVAELPMKAKLLKQWPELAGRVMTVKGFIKGMNPFNEDISEEEARMEDAGGKDIDKKLKLYVEHERLAEQVAKRLLELEAGNLLFS
;
A
#
# COMPACT_ATOMS: atom_id res chain seq x y z
N MET A 1 4.51 1.90 27.09
CA MET A 1 3.66 2.12 25.89
C MET A 1 3.20 0.76 25.41
N GLU A 2 1.88 0.55 25.34
CA GLU A 2 1.34 -0.68 24.76
C GLU A 2 1.74 -0.76 23.29
N LYS A 3 2.35 -1.90 22.90
CA LYS A 3 2.64 -2.18 21.49
C LYS A 3 1.30 -2.29 20.76
N LYS A 4 0.94 -1.29 19.97
CA LYS A 4 -0.27 -1.37 19.16
C LYS A 4 -0.06 -2.45 18.09
N GLN A 5 -0.81 -3.53 18.19
CA GLN A 5 -0.80 -4.60 17.19
C GLN A 5 -1.42 -4.09 15.90
N ILE A 6 -0.74 -4.33 14.77
CA ILE A 6 -1.28 -4.04 13.44
C ILE A 6 -2.09 -5.25 12.98
N ASN A 7 -3.39 -5.06 12.77
CA ASN A 7 -4.30 -6.11 12.28
C ASN A 7 -4.87 -5.77 10.90
N LEU A 8 -4.95 -4.48 10.56
CA LEU A 8 -5.49 -4.00 9.30
C LEU A 8 -4.60 -2.91 8.71
N VAL A 9 -4.17 -3.09 7.47
CA VAL A 9 -3.38 -2.12 6.70
C VAL A 9 -4.19 -1.67 5.48
N CYS A 10 -4.25 -0.36 5.23
CA CYS A 10 -4.86 0.21 4.03
C CYS A 10 -3.79 0.82 3.13
N PHE A 11 -3.76 0.41 1.87
CA PHE A 11 -2.92 1.05 0.84
C PHE A 11 -3.70 2.09 0.07
N MET A 12 -3.10 3.24 -0.21
CA MET A 12 -3.75 4.33 -0.92
C MET A 12 -2.93 4.87 -2.09
N CYS A 13 -3.63 5.15 -3.19
CA CYS A 13 -3.14 5.94 -4.29
C CYS A 13 -4.26 6.86 -4.82
N GLU A 14 -4.06 7.60 -5.92
CA GLU A 14 -5.08 8.53 -6.39
C GLU A 14 -6.38 7.83 -6.83
N TRP A 15 -6.26 6.79 -7.69
CA TRP A 15 -7.41 6.19 -8.39
C TRP A 15 -7.78 4.79 -7.89
N ASN A 16 -7.02 4.20 -6.98
CA ASN A 16 -7.19 2.80 -6.55
C ASN A 16 -7.30 1.80 -7.72
N GLU A 17 -6.53 2.04 -8.76
CA GLU A 17 -6.52 1.23 -10.00
C GLU A 17 -5.17 0.55 -10.22
N GLY A 18 -4.08 1.19 -9.82
CA GLY A 18 -2.72 0.75 -10.14
C GLY A 18 -1.88 0.41 -8.92
N ARG A 19 -1.33 1.42 -8.25
CA ARG A 19 -0.33 1.28 -7.18
C ARG A 19 -0.90 0.58 -5.94
N SER A 20 -2.00 1.08 -5.40
CA SER A 20 -2.58 0.55 -4.16
C SER A 20 -3.19 -0.85 -4.32
N PRO A 21 -3.89 -1.22 -5.43
CA PRO A 21 -4.33 -2.59 -5.63
C PRO A 21 -3.18 -3.58 -5.83
N HIS A 22 -2.08 -3.16 -6.48
CA HIS A 22 -0.89 -4.01 -6.60
C HIS A 22 -0.33 -4.35 -5.22
N LEU A 23 -0.15 -3.33 -4.37
CA LEU A 23 0.33 -3.54 -3.00
C LEU A 23 -0.63 -4.42 -2.20
N GLU A 24 -1.94 -4.15 -2.25
CA GLU A 24 -2.95 -4.95 -1.57
C GLU A 24 -2.81 -6.44 -1.94
N MET A 25 -2.92 -6.77 -3.22
CA MET A 25 -2.94 -8.16 -3.68
C MET A 25 -1.61 -8.87 -3.47
N SER A 26 -0.49 -8.21 -3.76
CA SER A 26 0.83 -8.81 -3.61
C SER A 26 1.23 -8.98 -2.14
N VAL A 27 0.97 -7.97 -1.29
CA VAL A 27 1.23 -8.08 0.14
C VAL A 27 0.33 -9.13 0.78
N GLU A 28 -0.97 -9.17 0.43
CA GLU A 28 -1.90 -10.19 0.92
C GLU A 28 -1.43 -11.60 0.61
N LEU A 29 -0.99 -11.84 -0.63
CA LEU A 29 -0.44 -13.14 -1.05
C LEU A 29 0.73 -13.57 -0.14
N LYS A 30 1.68 -12.66 0.10
CA LYS A 30 2.86 -12.93 0.94
C LYS A 30 2.51 -13.15 2.42
N LEU A 31 1.58 -12.37 2.94
CA LEU A 31 1.09 -12.53 4.31
C LEU A 31 0.37 -13.87 4.50
N LYS A 32 -0.48 -14.28 3.54
CA LYS A 32 -1.14 -15.59 3.54
C LYS A 32 -0.13 -16.73 3.49
N GLN A 33 0.90 -16.66 2.65
CA GLN A 33 1.98 -17.64 2.56
C GLN A 33 2.75 -17.80 3.88
N SER A 34 2.79 -16.76 4.69
CA SER A 34 3.44 -16.74 6.00
C SER A 34 2.49 -17.03 7.16
N ASN A 35 1.23 -17.39 6.90
CA ASN A 35 0.18 -17.61 7.91
C ASN A 35 -0.07 -16.37 8.82
N SER A 36 0.19 -15.18 8.34
CA SER A 36 -0.09 -13.93 9.03
C SER A 36 -1.60 -13.69 9.19
N LYS A 37 -1.97 -13.03 10.28
CA LYS A 37 -3.36 -12.63 10.54
C LYS A 37 -3.67 -11.20 10.10
N ILE A 38 -2.65 -10.46 9.66
CA ILE A 38 -2.81 -9.09 9.18
C ILE A 38 -3.65 -9.11 7.90
N LYS A 39 -4.68 -8.28 7.89
CA LYS A 39 -5.52 -8.05 6.72
C LYS A 39 -5.07 -6.79 5.98
N VAL A 40 -5.26 -6.79 4.66
CA VAL A 40 -4.95 -5.64 3.82
C VAL A 40 -6.15 -5.26 2.98
N ILE A 41 -6.30 -3.96 2.76
CA ILE A 41 -7.32 -3.34 1.90
C ILE A 41 -6.67 -2.19 1.12
N SER A 42 -7.36 -1.67 0.11
CA SER A 42 -6.92 -0.48 -0.59
C SER A 42 -8.04 0.50 -0.88
N ALA A 43 -7.68 1.76 -1.08
CA ALA A 43 -8.59 2.84 -1.44
C ALA A 43 -7.88 3.90 -2.29
N GLY A 44 -8.65 4.81 -2.86
CA GLY A 44 -8.18 5.98 -3.58
C GLY A 44 -8.83 7.26 -3.11
N PHE A 45 -8.36 8.39 -3.63
CA PHE A 45 -9.05 9.67 -3.49
C PHE A 45 -10.15 9.83 -4.54
N SER A 46 -10.03 9.13 -5.64
CA SER A 46 -10.96 9.12 -6.77
C SER A 46 -11.28 7.69 -7.17
N GLN A 47 -12.40 7.51 -7.84
CA GLN A 47 -12.84 6.22 -8.35
C GLN A 47 -12.40 6.05 -9.81
N ALA A 48 -11.92 4.87 -10.14
CA ALA A 48 -11.56 4.46 -11.49
C ALA A 48 -12.21 3.13 -11.85
N ASP A 49 -11.81 2.60 -13.00
CA ASP A 49 -12.23 1.29 -13.46
C ASP A 49 -11.43 0.15 -12.80
N LYS A 50 -11.47 -1.02 -13.42
CA LYS A 50 -10.76 -2.22 -12.98
C LYS A 50 -9.26 -2.11 -13.23
N VAL A 51 -8.52 -2.98 -12.57
CA VAL A 51 -7.07 -3.15 -12.76
C VAL A 51 -6.73 -3.29 -14.26
N ASN A 52 -5.73 -2.54 -14.72
CA ASN A 52 -5.28 -2.58 -16.09
C ASN A 52 -4.88 -4.00 -16.55
N PRO A 53 -5.25 -4.44 -17.77
CA PRO A 53 -4.97 -5.81 -18.25
C PRO A 53 -3.49 -6.23 -18.19
N LEU A 54 -2.56 -5.32 -18.48
CA LEU A 54 -1.12 -5.61 -18.36
C LEU A 54 -0.71 -5.86 -16.92
N ARG A 55 -1.21 -5.07 -15.99
CA ARG A 55 -0.98 -5.28 -14.54
C ARG A 55 -1.65 -6.56 -14.06
N LYS A 56 -2.86 -6.87 -14.56
CA LYS A 56 -3.51 -8.16 -14.27
C LYS A 56 -2.61 -9.33 -14.70
N ALA A 57 -2.07 -9.30 -15.91
CA ALA A 57 -1.16 -10.34 -16.40
C ALA A 57 0.10 -10.46 -15.52
N PHE A 58 0.66 -9.33 -15.09
CA PHE A 58 1.81 -9.31 -14.18
C PHE A 58 1.48 -9.94 -12.82
N LEU A 59 0.36 -9.57 -12.20
CA LEU A 59 -0.10 -10.11 -10.91
C LEU A 59 -0.41 -11.62 -11.00
N LEU A 60 -1.03 -12.07 -12.09
CA LEU A 60 -1.23 -13.51 -12.35
C LEU A 60 0.11 -14.26 -12.38
N GLY A 61 1.13 -13.68 -13.02
CA GLY A 61 2.48 -14.24 -13.05
C GLY A 61 3.14 -14.36 -11.67
N LEU A 62 2.74 -13.53 -10.70
CA LEU A 62 3.19 -13.59 -9.31
C LEU A 62 2.44 -14.64 -8.47
N GLY A 63 1.34 -15.20 -8.97
CA GLY A 63 0.52 -16.17 -8.28
C GLY A 63 -0.74 -15.59 -7.62
N VAL A 64 -1.07 -14.30 -7.85
CA VAL A 64 -2.37 -13.75 -7.43
C VAL A 64 -3.46 -14.38 -8.30
N SER A 65 -4.55 -14.84 -7.70
CA SER A 65 -5.62 -15.50 -8.45
C SER A 65 -6.40 -14.51 -9.33
N ALA A 66 -6.88 -15.00 -10.48
CA ALA A 66 -7.73 -14.20 -11.36
C ALA A 66 -9.00 -13.73 -10.64
N ALA A 67 -9.56 -14.57 -9.76
CA ALA A 67 -10.76 -14.24 -8.99
C ALA A 67 -10.53 -13.06 -8.06
N GLU A 68 -9.38 -12.99 -7.38
CA GLU A 68 -9.02 -11.85 -6.51
C GLU A 68 -8.87 -10.56 -7.33
N ILE A 69 -8.18 -10.63 -8.46
CA ILE A 69 -7.97 -9.46 -9.32
C ILE A 69 -9.30 -8.97 -9.90
N ASP A 70 -10.14 -9.86 -10.38
CA ASP A 70 -11.43 -9.52 -11.00
C ASP A 70 -12.49 -9.07 -9.96
N ALA A 71 -12.35 -9.48 -8.71
CA ALA A 71 -13.19 -9.02 -7.60
C ALA A 71 -12.82 -7.61 -7.12
N HIS A 72 -11.65 -7.09 -7.47
CA HIS A 72 -11.24 -5.75 -7.07
C HIS A 72 -12.07 -4.68 -7.79
N TYR A 73 -12.62 -3.77 -6.99
CA TYR A 73 -13.26 -2.54 -7.45
C TYR A 73 -12.58 -1.34 -6.81
N SER A 74 -12.26 -0.34 -7.62
CA SER A 74 -11.77 0.94 -7.12
C SER A 74 -12.76 1.53 -6.12
N THR A 75 -12.25 1.89 -4.96
CA THR A 75 -13.06 2.40 -3.84
C THR A 75 -12.48 3.71 -3.34
N ILE A 76 -13.34 4.71 -3.13
CA ILE A 76 -12.94 5.97 -2.50
C ILE A 76 -12.77 5.75 -0.99
N PHE A 77 -11.71 6.35 -0.43
CA PHE A 77 -11.44 6.29 1.01
C PHE A 77 -12.64 6.78 1.82
N ASN A 78 -13.01 6.01 2.82
CA ASN A 78 -14.16 6.28 3.68
C ASN A 78 -13.90 5.76 5.11
N GLU A 79 -14.91 5.87 5.97
CA GLU A 79 -14.85 5.46 7.38
C GLU A 79 -14.39 4.02 7.61
N LYS A 80 -14.68 3.08 6.70
CA LYS A 80 -14.21 1.70 6.81
C LYS A 80 -12.69 1.62 6.67
N HIS A 81 -12.13 2.37 5.72
CA HIS A 81 -10.68 2.43 5.51
C HIS A 81 -9.99 3.17 6.66
N ALA A 82 -10.65 4.17 7.26
CA ALA A 82 -10.17 4.90 8.43
C ALA A 82 -10.05 4.03 9.70
N GLN A 83 -10.63 2.81 9.71
CA GLN A 83 -10.42 1.83 10.79
C GLN A 83 -9.05 1.15 10.74
N ALA A 84 -8.31 1.28 9.63
CA ALA A 84 -6.99 0.65 9.51
C ALA A 84 -6.03 1.13 10.61
N ASP A 85 -5.25 0.20 11.14
CA ASP A 85 -4.21 0.48 12.13
C ASP A 85 -3.03 1.23 11.51
N LEU A 86 -2.80 1.01 10.21
CA LEU A 86 -1.77 1.62 9.40
C LEU A 86 -2.33 1.94 8.01
N ILE A 87 -2.07 3.16 7.53
CA ILE A 87 -2.48 3.63 6.21
C ILE A 87 -1.22 4.04 5.46
N LEU A 88 -0.94 3.34 4.35
CA LEU A 88 0.26 3.54 3.54
C LEU A 88 -0.10 4.20 2.21
N VAL A 89 0.33 5.45 2.05
CA VAL A 89 0.08 6.25 0.84
C VAL A 89 1.26 6.19 -0.14
N ALA A 90 0.98 6.31 -1.42
CA ALA A 90 2.01 6.21 -2.47
C ALA A 90 2.96 7.41 -2.53
N GLU A 91 2.58 8.58 -2.01
CA GLU A 91 3.33 9.84 -2.12
C GLU A 91 3.05 10.77 -0.93
N LEU A 92 4.02 11.65 -0.59
CA LEU A 92 3.85 12.64 0.49
C LEU A 92 2.68 13.60 0.28
N PRO A 93 2.42 14.14 -0.93
CA PRO A 93 1.24 14.98 -1.16
C PRO A 93 -0.08 14.28 -0.84
N MET A 94 -0.16 12.97 -1.05
CA MET A 94 -1.33 12.16 -0.68
C MET A 94 -1.50 12.06 0.84
N LYS A 95 -0.41 11.93 1.59
CA LYS A 95 -0.45 11.99 3.05
C LYS A 95 -1.01 13.33 3.52
N ALA A 96 -0.51 14.44 3.00
CA ALA A 96 -0.98 15.77 3.35
C ALA A 96 -2.47 15.96 3.00
N LYS A 97 -2.90 15.49 1.81
CA LYS A 97 -4.29 15.53 1.36
C LYS A 97 -5.21 14.72 2.27
N LEU A 98 -4.79 13.51 2.67
CA LEU A 98 -5.57 12.65 3.55
C LEU A 98 -5.70 13.26 4.95
N LEU A 99 -4.59 13.73 5.54
CA LEU A 99 -4.59 14.32 6.88
C LEU A 99 -5.33 15.66 6.96
N LYS A 100 -5.48 16.38 5.85
CA LYS A 100 -6.35 17.55 5.78
C LYS A 100 -7.83 17.19 5.94
N GLN A 101 -8.25 16.02 5.44
CA GLN A 101 -9.63 15.53 5.52
C GLN A 101 -9.89 14.73 6.80
N TRP A 102 -8.86 14.02 7.30
CA TRP A 102 -8.91 13.09 8.43
C TRP A 102 -7.73 13.35 9.38
N PRO A 103 -7.70 14.49 10.09
CA PRO A 103 -6.56 14.88 10.93
C PRO A 103 -6.29 13.90 12.10
N GLU A 104 -7.32 13.19 12.56
CA GLU A 104 -7.20 12.17 13.62
C GLU A 104 -6.37 10.95 13.22
N LEU A 105 -6.08 10.78 11.93
CA LEU A 105 -5.26 9.68 11.41
C LEU A 105 -3.75 9.96 11.46
N ALA A 106 -3.29 11.12 11.94
CA ALA A 106 -1.90 11.57 11.86
C ALA A 106 -0.87 10.52 12.35
N GLY A 107 -1.16 9.80 13.42
CA GLY A 107 -0.28 8.74 13.95
C GLY A 107 -0.36 7.40 13.22
N ARG A 108 -1.15 7.29 12.15
CA ARG A 108 -1.40 6.03 11.42
C ARG A 108 -1.14 6.14 9.91
N VAL A 109 -0.87 7.34 9.39
CA VAL A 109 -0.63 7.57 7.96
C VAL A 109 0.85 7.76 7.70
N MET A 110 1.39 6.96 6.78
CA MET A 110 2.79 7.03 6.33
C MET A 110 2.88 6.87 4.82
N THR A 111 3.99 7.27 4.23
CA THR A 111 4.31 6.83 2.88
C THR A 111 4.77 5.36 2.89
N VAL A 112 4.56 4.63 1.78
CA VAL A 112 5.04 3.24 1.63
C VAL A 112 6.54 3.17 1.90
N LYS A 113 7.32 4.08 1.30
CA LYS A 113 8.78 4.07 1.44
C LYS A 113 9.25 4.54 2.83
N GLY A 114 8.53 5.46 3.47
CA GLY A 114 8.77 5.86 4.85
C GLY A 114 8.56 4.70 5.82
N PHE A 115 7.48 3.93 5.62
CA PHE A 115 7.22 2.72 6.40
C PHE A 115 8.33 1.67 6.22
N ILE A 116 8.76 1.39 5.00
CA ILE A 116 9.86 0.46 4.71
C ILE A 116 11.16 0.89 5.42
N LYS A 117 11.45 2.20 5.45
CA LYS A 117 12.62 2.76 6.13
C LYS A 117 12.50 2.79 7.68
N GLY A 118 11.35 2.45 8.24
CA GLY A 118 11.13 2.44 9.69
C GLY A 118 10.88 3.80 10.31
N MET A 119 10.48 4.78 9.53
CA MET A 119 10.24 6.14 10.00
C MET A 119 9.02 6.24 10.93
N ASN A 120 8.97 7.32 11.69
CA ASN A 120 7.85 7.63 12.55
C ASN A 120 6.74 8.33 11.74
N PRO A 121 5.44 7.95 11.88
CA PRO A 121 4.34 8.59 11.16
C PRO A 121 4.20 10.09 11.41
N PHE A 122 4.61 10.58 12.58
CA PHE A 122 4.56 12.01 12.89
C PHE A 122 5.72 12.81 12.31
N ASN A 123 6.82 12.16 11.98
CA ASN A 123 8.03 12.79 11.44
C ASN A 123 8.71 11.90 10.41
N GLU A 124 8.16 11.87 9.20
CA GLU A 124 8.81 11.22 8.06
C GLU A 124 9.85 12.19 7.45
N ASP A 125 11.11 12.05 7.85
CA ASP A 125 12.23 12.78 7.25
C ASP A 125 12.61 12.14 5.90
N ILE A 126 11.78 12.37 4.90
CA ILE A 126 11.91 11.86 3.53
C ILE A 126 11.47 12.93 2.54
N SER A 127 12.21 13.13 1.47
CA SER A 127 11.83 14.05 0.40
C SER A 127 10.65 13.51 -0.42
N GLU A 128 9.92 14.40 -1.12
CA GLU A 128 8.82 13.98 -2.01
C GLU A 128 9.30 13.00 -3.08
N GLU A 129 10.49 13.25 -3.66
CA GLU A 129 11.07 12.39 -4.68
C GLU A 129 11.38 10.99 -4.14
N GLU A 130 12.02 10.90 -2.96
CA GLU A 130 12.33 9.62 -2.33
C GLU A 130 11.06 8.87 -1.89
N ALA A 131 10.06 9.58 -1.37
CA ALA A 131 8.80 8.99 -0.91
C ALA A 131 7.95 8.45 -2.05
N ARG A 132 8.11 9.00 -3.26
CA ARG A 132 7.25 8.71 -4.41
C ARG A 132 7.34 7.25 -4.84
N MET A 133 6.19 6.61 -4.91
CA MET A 133 5.94 5.39 -5.65
C MET A 133 5.41 5.79 -7.03
N GLU A 134 6.25 5.77 -8.06
CA GLU A 134 5.92 6.33 -9.38
C GLU A 134 4.70 5.64 -10.00
N ASP A 135 3.83 6.44 -10.63
CA ASP A 135 2.66 5.94 -11.34
C ASP A 135 3.03 5.43 -12.73
N ALA A 136 2.50 4.26 -13.09
CA ALA A 136 2.66 3.66 -14.41
C ALA A 136 1.63 4.17 -15.45
N GLY A 137 0.65 4.98 -15.04
CA GLY A 137 -0.35 5.56 -15.93
C GLY A 137 0.28 6.37 -17.06
N GLY A 138 -0.23 6.23 -18.28
CA GLY A 138 0.26 6.97 -19.45
C GLY A 138 1.66 6.62 -19.96
N LYS A 139 2.36 5.67 -19.33
CA LYS A 139 3.69 5.21 -19.77
C LYS A 139 3.58 4.16 -20.89
N ASP A 140 4.66 4.01 -21.67
CA ASP A 140 4.81 2.89 -22.59
C ASP A 140 4.93 1.54 -21.85
N ILE A 141 4.82 0.43 -22.60
CA ILE A 141 4.80 -0.92 -22.01
C ILE A 141 6.09 -1.23 -21.25
N ASP A 142 7.25 -0.89 -21.78
CA ASP A 142 8.54 -1.21 -21.16
C ASP A 142 8.70 -0.48 -19.82
N LYS A 143 8.32 0.80 -19.78
CA LYS A 143 8.32 1.58 -18.54
C LYS A 143 7.29 1.07 -17.54
N LYS A 144 6.09 0.68 -18.01
CA LYS A 144 5.08 0.06 -17.12
C LYS A 144 5.61 -1.20 -16.48
N LEU A 145 6.22 -2.11 -17.23
CA LEU A 145 6.77 -3.36 -16.71
C LEU A 145 7.89 -3.10 -15.68
N LYS A 146 8.80 -2.17 -15.96
CA LYS A 146 9.82 -1.77 -14.98
C LYS A 146 9.22 -1.25 -13.68
N LEU A 147 8.19 -0.41 -13.77
CA LEU A 147 7.50 0.10 -12.59
C LEU A 147 6.72 -1.00 -11.85
N TYR A 148 6.14 -1.98 -12.54
CA TYR A 148 5.49 -3.10 -11.89
C TYR A 148 6.48 -3.96 -11.10
N VAL A 149 7.69 -4.17 -11.64
CA VAL A 149 8.78 -4.83 -10.90
C VAL A 149 9.19 -4.03 -9.66
N GLU A 150 9.28 -2.70 -9.79
CA GLU A 150 9.58 -1.83 -8.63
C GLU A 150 8.46 -1.89 -7.58
N HIS A 151 7.20 -1.82 -7.99
CA HIS A 151 6.05 -1.93 -7.09
C HIS A 151 6.04 -3.28 -6.38
N GLU A 152 6.42 -4.36 -7.07
CA GLU A 152 6.52 -5.68 -6.46
C GLU A 152 7.63 -5.74 -5.42
N ARG A 153 8.81 -5.18 -5.71
CA ARG A 153 9.90 -5.07 -4.73
C ARG A 153 9.47 -4.30 -3.48
N LEU A 154 8.70 -3.22 -3.64
CA LEU A 154 8.15 -2.49 -2.50
C LEU A 154 7.14 -3.34 -1.72
N ALA A 155 6.27 -4.09 -2.40
CA ALA A 155 5.33 -5.00 -1.76
C ALA A 155 6.04 -6.08 -0.93
N GLU A 156 7.13 -6.66 -1.43
CA GLU A 156 7.97 -7.62 -0.69
C GLU A 156 8.54 -6.99 0.58
N GLN A 157 9.08 -5.78 0.49
CA GLN A 157 9.65 -5.07 1.64
C GLN A 157 8.58 -4.70 2.67
N VAL A 158 7.40 -4.28 2.23
CA VAL A 158 6.26 -4.01 3.12
C VAL A 158 5.82 -5.28 3.84
N ALA A 159 5.60 -6.38 3.11
CA ALA A 159 5.19 -7.66 3.71
C ALA A 159 6.21 -8.15 4.73
N LYS A 160 7.50 -8.12 4.41
CA LYS A 160 8.59 -8.48 5.33
C LYS A 160 8.50 -7.66 6.61
N ARG A 161 8.39 -6.33 6.50
CA ARG A 161 8.32 -5.46 7.67
C ARG A 161 7.07 -5.68 8.51
N LEU A 162 5.92 -5.93 7.90
CA LEU A 162 4.68 -6.26 8.62
C LEU A 162 4.83 -7.56 9.42
N LEU A 163 5.45 -8.60 8.84
CA LEU A 163 5.73 -9.85 9.52
C LEU A 163 6.72 -9.69 10.69
N GLU A 164 7.73 -8.84 10.53
CA GLU A 164 8.68 -8.52 11.61
C GLU A 164 7.99 -7.78 12.77
N LEU A 165 7.05 -6.86 12.46
CA LEU A 165 6.23 -6.17 13.46
C LEU A 165 5.26 -7.13 14.17
N GLU A 166 4.60 -8.03 13.42
CA GLU A 166 3.70 -9.05 13.96
C GLU A 166 4.45 -9.99 14.92
N ALA A 167 5.67 -10.39 14.57
CA ALA A 167 6.55 -11.20 15.41
C ALA A 167 7.12 -10.43 16.62
N GLY A 168 6.86 -9.13 16.74
CA GLY A 168 7.37 -8.29 17.83
C GLY A 168 8.85 -7.92 17.72
N ASN A 169 9.47 -8.12 16.55
CA ASN A 169 10.90 -7.92 16.32
C ASN A 169 11.30 -6.48 15.98
N LEU A 170 10.31 -5.61 15.68
CA LEU A 170 10.56 -4.21 15.32
C LEU A 170 9.75 -3.25 16.18
N LEU A 171 10.34 -2.08 16.40
CA LEU A 171 9.67 -0.88 16.91
C LEU A 171 9.75 0.19 15.81
N PHE A 172 8.77 1.10 15.75
CA PHE A 172 8.94 2.36 15.03
C PHE A 172 9.99 3.17 15.76
N SER A 173 11.03 3.57 15.07
CA SER A 173 12.09 4.46 15.59
C SER A 173 11.63 5.92 15.60
#